data_ddd8283e6d8a29caed6214b2ba5e0ac0
#
_entry.id   ddd8283e6d8a29caed6214b2ba5e0ac0
#
_cell.length_a   1.000
_cell.length_b   1.000
_cell.length_c   1.000
_cell.angle_alpha   90.00
_cell.angle_beta   90.00
_cell.angle_gamma   90.00
#
_symmetry.space_group_name_H-M   'P 1'
#
loop_
_entity.id
_entity.type
_entity.pdbx_description
1 polymer ?
#
loop_
_entity_poly.entity_id
_entity_poly.type
_entity_poly.pdbx_seq_one_letter_code
_entity_poly.pdbx_strand_id
1 'polypeptide(L)'
;MIEEEVEDLEELGEDEPEQEQEMYEHFRLEVDPGQNLLRIDRFLVDRLPNVSRTKIQEAAEAQCVQVNNKPVKSNYRVKPKDIVTLMLPHPKREIRVIPEDIPLNIVYEDDYLLVINKEPGMVVHPSYGHYTGTLVNALAWHLKGNPLFKENDPRPGLVHRIDKDTSGLLVIAKTEEAKTKLSSQFFHKTSSRKYVA
;
A
#
# COMPACT_ATOMS: atom_id res chain seq x y z
N MET A 1 -59.70 6.41 -10.33
CA MET A 1 -58.90 5.45 -9.62
C MET A 1 -58.56 4.29 -10.58
N ILE A 2 -57.89 4.56 -11.68
CA ILE A 2 -57.26 3.65 -12.66
C ILE A 2 -56.58 4.53 -13.75
N GLU A 3 -55.94 5.67 -13.38
CA GLU A 3 -55.19 6.51 -14.32
C GLU A 3 -53.79 6.92 -13.78
N GLU A 4 -53.37 6.33 -12.67
CA GLU A 4 -52.06 6.64 -12.03
C GLU A 4 -51.02 5.51 -12.11
N GLU A 5 -51.27 4.42 -12.80
CA GLU A 5 -50.33 3.26 -12.89
C GLU A 5 -49.68 3.08 -14.29
N VAL A 6 -49.74 4.05 -15.18
CA VAL A 6 -49.17 3.91 -16.55
C VAL A 6 -47.99 4.87 -16.82
N GLU A 7 -47.67 5.79 -15.91
CA GLU A 7 -46.53 6.72 -16.08
C GLU A 7 -45.16 6.20 -15.57
N ASP A 8 -45.16 5.07 -14.85
CA ASP A 8 -43.89 4.52 -14.29
C ASP A 8 -43.19 3.48 -15.17
N LEU A 9 -43.56 3.34 -16.42
CA LEU A 9 -42.97 2.34 -17.35
C LEU A 9 -42.20 2.91 -18.55
N GLU A 10 -42.00 4.22 -18.65
CA GLU A 10 -41.22 4.87 -19.73
C GLU A 10 -39.86 5.42 -19.31
N GLU A 11 -39.39 5.18 -18.08
CA GLU A 11 -38.01 5.52 -17.62
C GLU A 11 -37.07 4.32 -17.55
N LEU A 12 -37.24 3.34 -18.43
CA LEU A 12 -36.24 2.27 -18.59
C LEU A 12 -35.55 2.45 -19.93
N GLY A 13 -34.40 3.11 -19.95
CA GLY A 13 -33.49 2.99 -21.07
C GLY A 13 -32.86 4.25 -21.61
N GLU A 14 -32.25 5.06 -20.79
CA GLU A 14 -31.06 5.78 -21.22
C GLU A 14 -29.84 5.00 -20.73
N ASP A 15 -29.25 4.21 -21.61
CA ASP A 15 -27.92 3.65 -21.45
C ASP A 15 -26.97 4.81 -21.14
N GLU A 16 -26.62 4.99 -19.85
CA GLU A 16 -25.49 5.85 -19.51
C GLU A 16 -24.28 5.31 -20.27
N PRO A 17 -23.59 6.14 -21.08
CA PRO A 17 -22.41 5.66 -21.80
C PRO A 17 -21.45 5.13 -20.74
N GLU A 18 -20.99 3.87 -20.94
CA GLU A 18 -19.89 3.30 -20.17
C GLU A 18 -18.76 4.34 -20.19
N GLN A 19 -18.60 5.07 -19.07
CA GLN A 19 -17.50 6.01 -18.93
C GLN A 19 -16.24 5.17 -19.06
N GLU A 20 -15.50 5.35 -20.14
CA GLU A 20 -14.17 4.76 -20.33
C GLU A 20 -13.37 5.15 -19.07
N GLN A 21 -13.23 4.21 -18.14
CA GLN A 21 -12.45 4.44 -16.92
C GLN A 21 -11.00 4.70 -17.37
N GLU A 22 -10.54 5.92 -17.12
CA GLU A 22 -9.18 6.31 -17.43
C GLU A 22 -8.21 5.39 -16.68
N MET A 23 -7.37 4.67 -17.43
CA MET A 23 -6.44 3.68 -16.89
C MET A 23 -5.03 4.28 -16.84
N TYR A 24 -4.38 4.18 -15.68
CA TYR A 24 -3.06 4.74 -15.42
C TYR A 24 -2.00 3.65 -15.33
N GLU A 25 -0.83 3.88 -15.92
CA GLU A 25 0.30 2.96 -15.88
C GLU A 25 0.98 3.00 -14.49
N HIS A 26 0.89 1.90 -13.75
CA HIS A 26 1.50 1.74 -12.42
C HIS A 26 2.84 1.03 -12.44
N PHE A 27 3.05 0.17 -13.43
CA PHE A 27 4.29 -0.59 -13.60
C PHE A 27 4.52 -0.87 -15.07
N ARG A 28 5.78 -0.79 -15.48
CA ARG A 28 6.25 -1.13 -16.83
C ARG A 28 7.59 -1.80 -16.74
N LEU A 29 7.73 -2.92 -17.43
CA LEU A 29 8.99 -3.65 -17.51
C LEU A 29 9.10 -4.34 -18.88
N GLU A 30 10.27 -4.24 -19.52
CA GLU A 30 10.66 -5.07 -20.64
C GLU A 30 11.26 -6.38 -20.11
N VAL A 31 10.80 -7.50 -20.64
CA VAL A 31 11.28 -8.84 -20.25
C VAL A 31 12.65 -9.10 -20.82
N ASP A 32 13.60 -9.49 -19.96
CA ASP A 32 14.98 -9.76 -20.35
C ASP A 32 15.09 -10.75 -21.50
N PRO A 33 16.02 -10.55 -22.44
CA PRO A 33 16.24 -11.47 -23.58
C PRO A 33 16.54 -12.91 -23.16
N GLY A 34 17.13 -13.12 -21.98
CA GLY A 34 17.45 -14.44 -21.44
C GLY A 34 16.36 -15.04 -20.53
N GLN A 35 15.18 -14.39 -20.41
CA GLN A 35 14.11 -14.87 -19.55
C GLN A 35 13.51 -16.17 -20.08
N ASN A 36 13.47 -17.20 -19.24
CA ASN A 36 12.72 -18.42 -19.52
C ASN A 36 11.22 -18.17 -19.52
N LEU A 37 10.46 -18.98 -20.27
CA LEU A 37 9.01 -18.92 -20.33
C LEU A 37 8.41 -19.16 -18.94
N LEU A 38 8.01 -18.09 -18.25
CA LEU A 38 7.40 -18.11 -16.94
C LEU A 38 5.96 -17.57 -17.03
N ARG A 39 5.05 -18.10 -16.22
CA ARG A 39 3.70 -17.53 -16.13
C ARG A 39 3.78 -16.09 -15.61
N ILE A 40 2.95 -15.21 -16.17
CA ILE A 40 2.98 -13.78 -15.85
C ILE A 40 2.63 -13.50 -14.37
N ASP A 41 1.75 -14.31 -13.76
CA ASP A 41 1.40 -14.18 -12.36
C ASP A 41 2.64 -14.41 -11.46
N ARG A 42 3.48 -15.37 -11.77
CA ARG A 42 4.72 -15.65 -11.05
C ARG A 42 5.81 -14.63 -11.39
N PHE A 43 5.93 -14.26 -12.66
CA PHE A 43 6.88 -13.26 -13.11
C PHE A 43 6.70 -11.92 -12.39
N LEU A 44 5.44 -11.48 -12.18
CA LEU A 44 5.13 -10.22 -11.51
C LEU A 44 5.31 -10.30 -10.00
N VAL A 45 4.98 -11.44 -9.34
CA VAL A 45 5.27 -11.62 -7.90
C VAL A 45 6.75 -11.44 -7.58
N ASP A 46 7.62 -11.97 -8.43
CA ASP A 46 9.08 -11.88 -8.21
C ASP A 46 9.62 -10.44 -8.39
N ARG A 47 8.85 -9.54 -9.00
CA ARG A 47 9.28 -8.17 -9.37
C ARG A 47 8.50 -7.05 -8.69
N LEU A 48 7.31 -7.33 -8.19
CA LEU A 48 6.49 -6.36 -7.49
C LEU A 48 6.57 -6.61 -5.97
N PRO A 49 7.20 -5.72 -5.20
CA PRO A 49 7.28 -5.88 -3.75
C PRO A 49 5.89 -5.83 -3.11
N ASN A 50 5.67 -6.69 -2.12
CA ASN A 50 4.45 -6.71 -1.30
C ASN A 50 3.13 -7.01 -2.07
N VAL A 51 3.20 -7.63 -3.24
CA VAL A 51 2.02 -8.06 -4.01
C VAL A 51 1.89 -9.58 -3.96
N SER A 52 0.73 -10.08 -3.53
CA SER A 52 0.46 -11.51 -3.52
C SER A 52 0.09 -12.01 -4.93
N ARG A 53 0.32 -13.31 -5.17
CA ARG A 53 -0.06 -13.95 -6.43
C ARG A 53 -1.55 -13.84 -6.73
N THR A 54 -2.39 -13.96 -5.71
CA THR A 54 -3.85 -13.82 -5.82
C THR A 54 -4.23 -12.44 -6.35
N LYS A 55 -3.64 -11.37 -5.80
CA LYS A 55 -3.89 -10.01 -6.28
C LYS A 55 -3.49 -9.80 -7.75
N ILE A 56 -2.41 -10.44 -8.20
CA ILE A 56 -2.02 -10.38 -9.62
C ILE A 56 -3.03 -11.13 -10.51
N GLN A 57 -3.56 -12.25 -10.04
CA GLN A 57 -4.59 -13.01 -10.75
C GLN A 57 -5.88 -12.21 -10.88
N GLU A 58 -6.34 -11.59 -9.80
CA GLU A 58 -7.48 -10.66 -9.79
C GLU A 58 -7.28 -9.49 -10.75
N ALA A 59 -6.09 -8.87 -10.72
CA ALA A 59 -5.74 -7.79 -11.65
C ALA A 59 -5.73 -8.25 -13.12
N ALA A 60 -5.30 -9.48 -13.40
CA ALA A 60 -5.34 -10.03 -14.75
C ALA A 60 -6.77 -10.34 -15.21
N GLU A 61 -7.65 -10.81 -14.32
CA GLU A 61 -9.08 -11.00 -14.58
C GLU A 61 -9.79 -9.67 -14.84
N ALA A 62 -9.42 -8.61 -14.11
CA ALA A 62 -9.87 -7.24 -14.33
C ALA A 62 -9.20 -6.55 -15.52
N GLN A 63 -8.48 -7.28 -16.39
CA GLN A 63 -7.77 -6.77 -17.58
C GLN A 63 -6.70 -5.69 -17.29
N CYS A 64 -6.31 -5.53 -16.02
CA CYS A 64 -5.30 -4.56 -15.60
C CYS A 64 -3.87 -4.99 -15.94
N VAL A 65 -3.62 -6.28 -16.21
CA VAL A 65 -2.31 -6.80 -16.63
C VAL A 65 -2.26 -6.88 -18.15
N GLN A 66 -1.32 -6.16 -18.75
CA GLN A 66 -1.18 -6.11 -20.21
C GLN A 66 0.22 -6.55 -20.64
N VAL A 67 0.30 -7.12 -21.83
CA VAL A 67 1.55 -7.42 -22.51
C VAL A 67 1.48 -6.83 -23.91
N ASN A 68 2.46 -6.00 -24.26
CA ASN A 68 2.51 -5.30 -25.54
C ASN A 68 1.19 -4.53 -25.83
N ASN A 69 0.69 -3.83 -24.79
CA ASN A 69 -0.57 -3.05 -24.78
C ASN A 69 -1.85 -3.89 -25.00
N LYS A 70 -1.81 -5.20 -24.72
CA LYS A 70 -3.00 -6.06 -24.81
C LYS A 70 -3.24 -6.77 -23.47
N PRO A 71 -4.46 -6.77 -22.94
CA PRO A 71 -4.81 -7.52 -21.74
C PRO A 71 -4.48 -9.00 -21.89
N VAL A 72 -3.93 -9.60 -20.83
CA VAL A 72 -3.58 -11.02 -20.83
C VAL A 72 -4.13 -11.72 -19.57
N LYS A 73 -4.38 -13.02 -19.67
CA LYS A 73 -4.77 -13.85 -18.53
C LYS A 73 -3.57 -14.16 -17.63
N SER A 74 -3.82 -14.45 -16.36
CA SER A 74 -2.79 -14.77 -15.35
C SER A 74 -1.87 -15.95 -15.72
N ASN A 75 -2.29 -16.82 -16.62
CA ASN A 75 -1.50 -17.97 -17.12
C ASN A 75 -0.66 -17.67 -18.36
N TYR A 76 -0.70 -16.44 -18.91
CA TYR A 76 0.15 -16.03 -20.01
C TYR A 76 1.62 -16.32 -19.69
N ARG A 77 2.37 -16.84 -20.65
CA ARG A 77 3.81 -17.10 -20.50
C ARG A 77 4.59 -15.97 -21.15
N VAL A 78 5.28 -15.20 -20.31
CA VAL A 78 6.11 -14.07 -20.77
C VAL A 78 7.21 -14.56 -21.69
N LYS A 79 7.46 -13.79 -22.74
CA LYS A 79 8.51 -14.05 -23.73
C LYS A 79 9.60 -12.98 -23.62
N PRO A 80 10.82 -13.28 -24.04
CA PRO A 80 11.87 -12.28 -24.17
C PRO A 80 11.37 -11.06 -24.98
N LYS A 81 11.70 -9.85 -24.49
CA LYS A 81 11.29 -8.56 -25.06
C LYS A 81 9.80 -8.22 -24.98
N ASP A 82 8.98 -9.02 -24.30
CA ASP A 82 7.63 -8.57 -23.97
C ASP A 82 7.68 -7.32 -23.11
N ILE A 83 6.81 -6.37 -23.38
CA ILE A 83 6.59 -5.20 -22.52
C ILE A 83 5.39 -5.51 -21.65
N VAL A 84 5.64 -5.75 -20.36
CA VAL A 84 4.61 -6.02 -19.37
C VAL A 84 4.24 -4.73 -18.67
N THR A 85 2.94 -4.39 -18.65
CA THR A 85 2.40 -3.21 -17.97
C THR A 85 1.30 -3.60 -16.99
N LEU A 86 1.19 -2.86 -15.89
CA LEU A 86 0.07 -2.93 -14.96
C LEU A 86 -0.67 -1.59 -15.03
N MET A 87 -1.92 -1.64 -15.45
CA MET A 87 -2.82 -0.50 -15.59
C MET A 87 -3.86 -0.54 -14.49
N LEU A 88 -4.08 0.57 -13.74
CA LEU A 88 -5.10 0.64 -12.70
C LEU A 88 -6.03 1.84 -12.94
N PRO A 89 -7.30 1.78 -12.50
CA PRO A 89 -8.29 2.85 -12.73
C PRO A 89 -8.11 4.08 -11.85
N HIS A 90 -6.95 4.25 -11.26
CA HIS A 90 -6.59 5.42 -10.44
C HIS A 90 -5.12 5.78 -10.70
N PRO A 91 -4.74 7.06 -10.62
CA PRO A 91 -3.37 7.49 -10.85
C PRO A 91 -2.43 6.88 -9.81
N LYS A 92 -1.17 6.69 -10.20
CA LYS A 92 -0.11 6.26 -9.29
C LYS A 92 0.08 7.33 -8.23
N ARG A 93 -0.31 7.03 -6.99
CA ARG A 93 -0.14 7.94 -5.87
C ARG A 93 1.22 7.72 -5.23
N GLU A 94 2.02 8.75 -5.24
CA GLU A 94 3.18 8.82 -4.34
C GLU A 94 2.63 9.06 -2.93
N ILE A 95 2.81 8.10 -2.05
CA ILE A 95 2.51 8.30 -0.62
C ILE A 95 3.63 9.18 -0.08
N ARG A 96 3.39 10.48 -0.08
CA ARG A 96 4.29 11.43 0.59
C ARG A 96 3.87 11.51 2.04
N VAL A 97 4.83 11.29 2.94
CA VAL A 97 4.62 11.53 4.36
C VAL A 97 4.71 13.03 4.61
N ILE A 98 3.57 13.65 4.87
CA ILE A 98 3.49 15.07 5.22
C ILE A 98 3.66 15.18 6.74
N PRO A 99 4.67 15.90 7.26
CA PRO A 99 4.81 16.12 8.70
C PRO A 99 3.61 16.88 9.26
N GLU A 100 3.01 16.37 10.32
CA GLU A 100 1.85 16.98 10.99
C GLU A 100 2.10 17.10 12.49
N ASP A 101 1.78 18.27 13.06
CA ASP A 101 1.89 18.53 14.50
C ASP A 101 0.75 17.85 15.27
N ILE A 102 0.89 16.54 15.42
CA ILE A 102 -0.04 15.68 16.15
C ILE A 102 0.63 15.29 17.47
N PRO A 103 -0.02 15.53 18.62
CA PRO A 103 0.54 15.15 19.93
C PRO A 103 0.83 13.65 20.01
N LEU A 104 2.02 13.28 20.49
CA LEU A 104 2.44 11.91 20.73
C LEU A 104 2.55 11.63 22.23
N ASN A 105 1.97 10.53 22.69
CA ASN A 105 2.17 10.03 24.05
C ASN A 105 3.49 9.27 24.12
N ILE A 106 4.60 10.02 24.36
CA ILE A 106 5.95 9.48 24.41
C ILE A 106 6.20 8.89 25.79
N VAL A 107 6.53 7.61 25.85
CA VAL A 107 6.84 6.87 27.07
C VAL A 107 8.33 6.84 27.36
N TYR A 108 9.14 6.79 26.30
CA TYR A 108 10.60 6.79 26.38
C TYR A 108 11.20 7.31 25.08
N GLU A 109 12.29 8.05 25.19
CA GLU A 109 13.06 8.50 24.02
C GLU A 109 14.53 8.63 24.41
N ASP A 110 15.42 8.14 23.52
CA ASP A 110 16.86 8.36 23.55
C ASP A 110 17.41 8.68 22.16
N ASP A 111 18.73 8.60 21.98
CA ASP A 111 19.35 8.88 20.68
C ASP A 111 19.08 7.80 19.61
N TYR A 112 18.67 6.61 20.00
CA TYR A 112 18.56 5.43 19.15
C TYR A 112 17.12 5.04 18.86
N LEU A 113 16.21 5.22 19.81
CA LEU A 113 14.82 4.78 19.69
C LEU A 113 13.86 5.70 20.43
N LEU A 114 12.61 5.61 20.05
CA LEU A 114 11.46 6.26 20.68
C LEU A 114 10.41 5.19 20.96
N VAL A 115 9.81 5.22 22.14
CA VAL A 115 8.66 4.38 22.52
C VAL A 115 7.46 5.28 22.75
N ILE A 116 6.39 5.01 22.04
CA ILE A 116 5.12 5.73 22.18
C ILE A 116 4.03 4.80 22.66
N ASN A 117 3.05 5.34 23.39
CA ASN A 117 1.79 4.69 23.67
C ASN A 117 0.76 5.18 22.66
N LYS A 118 0.50 4.39 21.62
CA LYS A 118 -0.46 4.75 20.55
C LYS A 118 -1.88 4.73 21.09
N GLU A 119 -2.62 5.79 20.88
CA GLU A 119 -4.05 5.84 21.17
C GLU A 119 -4.84 4.98 20.18
N PRO A 120 -6.00 4.44 20.59
CA PRO A 120 -6.93 3.77 19.67
C PRO A 120 -7.49 4.78 18.64
N GLY A 121 -7.88 4.29 17.48
CA GLY A 121 -8.36 5.13 16.37
C GLY A 121 -7.27 5.72 15.47
N MET A 122 -6.02 5.80 15.93
CA MET A 122 -4.90 6.29 15.13
C MET A 122 -4.35 5.20 14.19
N VAL A 123 -4.34 5.49 12.89
CA VAL A 123 -3.68 4.63 11.88
C VAL A 123 -2.16 4.82 11.98
N VAL A 124 -1.40 3.73 11.93
CA VAL A 124 0.07 3.81 12.03
C VAL A 124 0.69 4.40 10.76
N HIS A 125 0.24 3.95 9.59
CA HIS A 125 0.89 4.26 8.32
C HIS A 125 -0.13 4.74 7.29
N PRO A 126 0.15 5.78 6.49
CA PRO A 126 -0.74 6.22 5.44
C PRO A 126 -1.18 5.06 4.53
N SER A 127 -2.48 4.96 4.29
CA SER A 127 -3.09 3.93 3.46
C SER A 127 -4.32 4.49 2.76
N TYR A 128 -4.97 3.68 1.94
CA TYR A 128 -6.20 4.10 1.24
C TYR A 128 -7.23 4.65 2.24
N GLY A 129 -7.71 5.88 1.98
CA GLY A 129 -8.65 6.61 2.85
C GLY A 129 -8.04 7.28 4.09
N HIS A 130 -6.75 7.05 4.38
CA HIS A 130 -6.04 7.61 5.54
C HIS A 130 -4.64 8.09 5.12
N TYR A 131 -4.56 9.21 4.42
CA TYR A 131 -3.28 9.75 3.90
C TYR A 131 -2.62 10.72 4.86
N THR A 132 -3.40 11.28 5.78
CA THR A 132 -3.03 12.26 6.81
C THR A 132 -3.52 11.79 8.17
N GLY A 133 -3.12 12.46 9.25
CA GLY A 133 -3.53 12.12 10.61
C GLY A 133 -2.97 10.79 11.12
N THR A 134 -1.92 10.24 10.50
CA THR A 134 -1.35 8.96 10.90
C THR A 134 -0.19 9.14 11.88
N LEU A 135 0.17 8.07 12.57
CA LEU A 135 1.34 8.08 13.44
C LEU A 135 2.61 8.48 12.69
N VAL A 136 2.78 8.03 11.43
CA VAL A 136 3.96 8.38 10.62
C VAL A 136 4.01 9.88 10.33
N ASN A 137 2.86 10.55 10.11
CA ASN A 137 2.80 12.00 9.93
C ASN A 137 3.26 12.73 11.22
N ALA A 138 2.80 12.28 12.38
CA ALA A 138 3.22 12.81 13.69
C ALA A 138 4.71 12.58 13.97
N LEU A 139 5.22 11.38 13.68
CA LEU A 139 6.64 11.07 13.82
C LEU A 139 7.52 11.89 12.89
N ALA A 140 7.09 12.13 11.66
CA ALA A 140 7.81 12.98 10.71
C ALA A 140 7.93 14.44 11.20
N TRP A 141 6.93 14.91 11.94
CA TRP A 141 6.98 16.21 12.59
C TRP A 141 7.92 16.21 13.81
N HIS A 142 7.72 15.26 14.73
CA HIS A 142 8.49 15.16 15.97
C HIS A 142 9.99 14.95 15.71
N LEU A 143 10.32 14.11 14.73
CA LEU A 143 11.70 13.77 14.36
C LEU A 143 12.20 14.54 13.15
N LYS A 144 11.67 15.75 12.91
CA LYS A 144 12.09 16.62 11.82
C LYS A 144 13.60 16.88 11.86
N GLY A 145 14.28 16.61 10.73
CA GLY A 145 15.74 16.71 10.62
C GLY A 145 16.48 15.42 10.95
N ASN A 146 15.82 14.39 11.46
CA ASN A 146 16.44 13.08 11.62
C ASN A 146 16.66 12.42 10.25
N PRO A 147 17.85 11.86 9.94
CA PRO A 147 18.18 11.25 8.66
C PRO A 147 17.28 10.08 8.24
N LEU A 148 16.64 9.40 9.19
CA LEU A 148 15.67 8.31 8.90
C LEU A 148 14.31 8.82 8.44
N PHE A 149 13.98 10.09 8.68
CA PHE A 149 12.67 10.68 8.35
C PHE A 149 12.80 11.56 7.10
N LYS A 150 13.20 10.95 5.98
CA LYS A 150 13.24 11.60 4.66
C LYS A 150 11.83 11.66 4.07
N GLU A 151 11.52 12.71 3.33
CA GLU A 151 10.21 12.98 2.73
C GLU A 151 9.64 11.83 1.88
N ASN A 152 10.48 10.94 1.38
CA ASN A 152 10.08 9.85 0.48
C ASN A 152 10.21 8.46 1.10
N ASP A 153 10.54 8.33 2.39
CA ASP A 153 10.50 7.03 3.06
C ASP A 153 9.07 6.79 3.59
N PRO A 154 8.31 5.84 3.02
CA PRO A 154 6.97 5.56 3.47
C PRO A 154 6.92 4.93 4.87
N ARG A 155 8.05 4.45 5.41
CA ARG A 155 8.14 3.76 6.72
C ARG A 155 9.33 4.21 7.54
N PRO A 156 9.49 5.52 7.78
CA PRO A 156 10.64 6.04 8.50
C PRO A 156 10.64 5.47 9.94
N GLY A 157 11.72 4.79 10.31
CA GLY A 157 11.91 4.27 11.67
C GLY A 157 10.94 3.18 12.14
N LEU A 158 9.88 2.86 11.40
CA LEU A 158 8.92 1.82 11.79
C LEU A 158 9.51 0.43 11.64
N VAL A 159 9.45 -0.35 12.73
CA VAL A 159 9.92 -1.74 12.80
C VAL A 159 8.79 -2.74 13.02
N HIS A 160 7.63 -2.27 13.48
CA HIS A 160 6.39 -3.03 13.61
C HIS A 160 5.17 -2.12 13.58
N ARG A 161 3.99 -2.70 13.63
CA ARG A 161 2.72 -1.97 13.71
C ARG A 161 1.71 -2.71 14.57
N ILE A 162 0.72 -1.97 15.06
CA ILE A 162 -0.52 -2.48 15.64
C ILE A 162 -1.68 -1.88 14.85
N ASP A 163 -2.86 -2.47 14.96
CA ASP A 163 -4.02 -2.04 14.19
C ASP A 163 -4.56 -0.67 14.65
N LYS A 164 -5.42 -0.06 13.84
CA LYS A 164 -6.00 1.27 14.07
C LYS A 164 -6.59 1.39 15.47
N ASP A 165 -7.46 0.45 15.83
CA ASP A 165 -8.22 0.50 17.09
C ASP A 165 -7.52 -0.19 18.27
N THR A 166 -6.35 -0.77 18.03
CA THR A 166 -5.47 -1.29 19.07
C THR A 166 -4.64 -0.15 19.65
N SER A 167 -4.68 0.02 20.99
CA SER A 167 -3.79 0.92 21.73
C SER A 167 -2.56 0.19 22.25
N GLY A 168 -1.53 0.94 22.64
CA GLY A 168 -0.38 0.39 23.33
C GLY A 168 0.97 0.78 22.73
N LEU A 169 2.01 0.13 23.22
CA LEU A 169 3.39 0.52 22.97
C LEU A 169 3.85 0.16 21.56
N LEU A 170 4.44 1.16 20.91
CA LEU A 170 5.16 1.02 19.64
C LEU A 170 6.60 1.51 19.83
N VAL A 171 7.55 0.76 19.27
CA VAL A 171 8.96 1.12 19.22
C VAL A 171 9.30 1.63 17.84
N ILE A 172 9.94 2.79 17.80
CA ILE A 172 10.37 3.48 16.59
C ILE A 172 11.89 3.64 16.63
N ALA A 173 12.58 3.27 15.56
CA ALA A 173 14.01 3.49 15.45
C ALA A 173 14.32 4.93 15.04
N LYS A 174 15.36 5.52 15.62
CA LYS A 174 15.88 6.85 15.25
C LYS A 174 17.19 6.77 14.46
N THR A 175 17.79 5.57 14.35
CA THR A 175 19.01 5.30 13.58
C THR A 175 18.86 4.06 12.71
N GLU A 176 19.61 3.96 11.60
CA GLU A 176 19.60 2.77 10.74
C GLU A 176 20.06 1.51 11.47
N GLU A 177 21.02 1.65 12.39
CA GLU A 177 21.49 0.53 13.21
C GLU A 177 20.36 0.01 14.12
N ALA A 178 19.67 0.91 14.81
CA ALA A 178 18.54 0.54 15.66
C ALA A 178 17.40 -0.08 14.82
N LYS A 179 17.09 0.49 13.64
CA LYS A 179 16.08 -0.04 12.71
C LYS A 179 16.41 -1.48 12.30
N THR A 180 17.65 -1.76 11.93
CA THR A 180 18.09 -3.10 11.54
C THR A 180 17.97 -4.10 12.70
N LYS A 181 18.50 -3.74 13.88
CA LYS A 181 18.49 -4.61 15.06
C LYS A 181 17.06 -4.90 15.55
N LEU A 182 16.23 -3.87 15.65
CA LEU A 182 14.84 -4.01 16.07
C LEU A 182 14.02 -4.80 15.05
N SER A 183 14.15 -4.51 13.75
CA SER A 183 13.46 -5.26 12.70
C SER A 183 13.81 -6.75 12.74
N SER A 184 15.08 -7.08 12.99
CA SER A 184 15.53 -8.48 13.16
C SER A 184 14.84 -9.17 14.34
N GLN A 185 14.69 -8.48 15.49
CA GLN A 185 13.99 -9.03 16.66
C GLN A 185 12.50 -9.30 16.37
N PHE A 186 11.82 -8.38 15.66
CA PHE A 186 10.43 -8.59 15.27
C PHE A 186 10.27 -9.69 14.23
N PHE A 187 11.18 -9.79 13.26
CA PHE A 187 11.20 -10.84 12.23
C PHE A 187 11.38 -12.22 12.84
N HIS A 188 12.39 -12.40 13.71
CA HIS A 188 12.68 -13.67 14.36
C HIS A 188 11.77 -13.96 15.58
N LYS A 189 10.84 -13.04 15.90
CA LYS A 189 9.91 -13.16 17.03
C LYS A 189 10.61 -13.36 18.37
N THR A 190 11.78 -12.76 18.56
CA THR A 190 12.52 -12.80 19.82
C THR A 190 12.01 -11.76 20.83
N SER A 191 11.25 -10.78 20.38
CA SER A 191 10.55 -9.81 21.24
C SER A 191 9.31 -10.46 21.88
N SER A 192 9.17 -10.37 23.19
CA SER A 192 7.97 -10.82 23.89
C SER A 192 6.88 -9.75 23.83
N ARG A 193 5.70 -10.11 23.32
CA ARG A 193 4.55 -9.21 23.21
C ARG A 193 3.40 -9.70 24.05
N LYS A 194 2.80 -8.80 24.84
CA LYS A 194 1.62 -9.10 25.65
C LYS A 194 0.49 -8.16 25.27
N TYR A 195 -0.69 -8.71 25.03
CA TYR A 195 -1.92 -7.99 24.72
C TYR A 195 -2.98 -8.33 25.77
N VAL A 196 -3.87 -7.36 26.02
CA VAL A 196 -5.08 -7.54 26.82
C VAL A 196 -6.25 -7.31 25.88
N ALA A 197 -7.19 -8.28 25.80
CA ALA A 197 -8.41 -8.22 25.00
C ALA A 197 -9.63 -8.21 25.93
#